data_0f9bb4976ad06e5f65aea293a2c70224
#
_entry.id   0f9bb4976ad06e5f65aea293a2c70224
#
_cell.length_a   1.000
_cell.length_b   1.000
_cell.length_c   1.000
_cell.angle_alpha   90.00
_cell.angle_beta   90.00
_cell.angle_gamma   90.00
#
_symmetry.space_group_name_H-M   'P 1'
#
loop_
_entity.id
_entity.type
_entity.pdbx_description
1 polymer ?
#
loop_
_entity_poly.entity_id
_entity_poly.type
_entity_poly.pdbx_seq_one_letter_code
_entity_poly.pdbx_strand_id
1 'polypeptide(L)'
;MSVQQVCDAYSELRTRVADLMRSITTEQALAVVPHCPQWTVKDCLAHMIGVPEDAINGQMDGVATDAWTDRQVQRHKPDSVSDLLAAWEANAPVFANILPKIPQPVLSQFMFDQTTHEHDIRAALGKPGARESIAIAVSEGFICDSLSRNSDPAI
;
A
#
# COMPACT_ATOMS: atom_id res chain seq x y z
N MET A 1 -7.46 6.70 -16.37
CA MET A 1 -6.49 7.55 -15.65
C MET A 1 -5.10 7.36 -16.26
N SER A 2 -4.27 8.40 -16.35
CA SER A 2 -2.93 8.27 -16.92
C SER A 2 -1.95 7.61 -15.93
N VAL A 3 -0.88 6.99 -16.43
CA VAL A 3 0.20 6.43 -15.59
C VAL A 3 0.78 7.50 -14.66
N GLN A 4 1.00 8.72 -15.16
CA GLN A 4 1.53 9.82 -14.36
C GLN A 4 0.61 10.17 -13.18
N GLN A 5 -0.69 10.23 -13.40
CA GLN A 5 -1.66 10.49 -12.31
C GLN A 5 -1.62 9.41 -11.22
N VAL A 6 -1.39 8.15 -11.57
CA VAL A 6 -1.24 7.07 -10.59
C VAL A 6 0.07 7.20 -9.82
N CYS A 7 1.16 7.57 -10.49
CA CYS A 7 2.44 7.81 -9.84
C CYS A 7 2.38 8.99 -8.86
N ASP A 8 1.72 10.07 -9.25
CA ASP A 8 1.52 11.26 -8.40
C ASP A 8 0.64 10.89 -7.18
N ALA A 9 -0.45 10.14 -7.40
CA ALA A 9 -1.31 9.63 -6.34
C ALA A 9 -0.56 8.78 -5.31
N TYR A 10 0.35 7.91 -5.77
CA TYR A 10 1.19 7.12 -4.87
C TYR A 10 2.15 7.99 -4.06
N SER A 11 2.81 8.96 -4.70
CA SER A 11 3.71 9.88 -4.00
C SER A 11 2.99 10.66 -2.90
N GLU A 12 1.79 11.15 -3.18
CA GLU A 12 0.94 11.85 -2.21
C GLU A 12 0.49 10.92 -1.07
N LEU A 13 0.05 9.68 -1.40
CA LEU A 13 -0.34 8.68 -0.42
C LEU A 13 0.82 8.36 0.52
N ARG A 14 2.01 8.09 -0.03
CA ARG A 14 3.21 7.81 0.73
C ARG A 14 3.51 8.93 1.73
N THR A 15 3.43 10.19 1.29
CA THR A 15 3.65 11.35 2.15
C THR A 15 2.62 11.40 3.28
N ARG A 16 1.32 11.27 2.97
CA ARG A 16 0.25 11.30 3.98
C ARG A 16 0.38 10.19 5.01
N VAL A 17 0.70 8.97 4.56
CA VAL A 17 0.89 7.83 5.48
C VAL A 17 2.12 8.03 6.34
N ALA A 18 3.23 8.48 5.77
CA ALA A 18 4.45 8.76 6.53
C ALA A 18 4.21 9.82 7.61
N ASP A 19 3.51 10.91 7.30
CA ASP A 19 3.17 11.96 8.27
C ASP A 19 2.24 11.43 9.37
N LEU A 20 1.25 10.63 9.01
CA LEU A 20 0.38 9.96 9.97
C LEU A 20 1.18 9.07 10.92
N MET A 21 2.07 8.24 10.38
CA MET A 21 2.87 7.29 11.16
C MET A 21 3.92 7.97 12.04
N ARG A 22 4.46 9.12 11.65
CA ARG A 22 5.33 9.95 12.52
C ARG A 22 4.58 10.52 13.72
N SER A 23 3.27 10.68 13.63
CA SER A 23 2.43 11.31 14.67
C SER A 23 1.90 10.34 15.73
N ILE A 24 2.14 9.03 15.59
CA ILE A 24 1.58 8.01 16.49
C ILE A 24 2.57 7.57 17.57
N THR A 25 2.03 7.04 18.66
CA THR A 25 2.83 6.41 19.72
C THR A 25 3.18 4.96 19.38
N THR A 26 4.15 4.40 20.10
CA THR A 26 4.49 2.97 19.98
C THR A 26 3.30 2.06 20.29
N GLU A 27 2.48 2.44 21.27
CA GLU A 27 1.25 1.69 21.60
C GLU A 27 0.25 1.70 20.44
N GLN A 28 0.06 2.85 19.80
CA GLN A 28 -0.81 2.98 18.63
C GLN A 28 -0.28 2.16 17.43
N ALA A 29 1.04 2.06 17.28
CA ALA A 29 1.65 1.23 16.23
C ALA A 29 1.37 -0.28 16.43
N LEU A 30 1.09 -0.70 17.66
CA LEU A 30 0.75 -2.08 18.02
C LEU A 30 -0.77 -2.33 18.04
N ALA A 31 -1.60 -1.34 17.77
CA ALA A 31 -3.03 -1.53 17.68
C ALA A 31 -3.39 -2.48 16.52
N VAL A 32 -4.33 -3.39 16.77
CA VAL A 32 -4.79 -4.35 15.76
C VAL A 32 -5.62 -3.63 14.70
N VAL A 33 -5.37 -3.93 13.43
CA VAL A 33 -6.14 -3.42 12.30
C VAL A 33 -7.47 -4.19 12.20
N PRO A 34 -8.64 -3.53 12.34
CA PRO A 34 -9.92 -4.24 12.41
C PRO A 34 -10.26 -5.10 11.19
N HIS A 35 -9.87 -4.66 9.99
CA HIS A 35 -10.13 -5.35 8.73
C HIS A 35 -9.04 -6.38 8.35
N CYS A 36 -7.90 -6.34 9.05
CA CYS A 36 -6.81 -7.31 8.94
C CYS A 36 -6.39 -7.76 10.35
N PRO A 37 -7.20 -8.55 11.08
CA PRO A 37 -7.04 -8.78 12.52
C PRO A 37 -5.78 -9.58 12.90
N GLN A 38 -5.04 -10.09 11.93
CA GLN A 38 -3.73 -10.72 12.12
C GLN A 38 -2.58 -9.69 12.12
N TRP A 39 -2.86 -8.44 11.76
CA TRP A 39 -1.86 -7.37 11.64
C TRP A 39 -2.08 -6.27 12.66
N THR A 40 -0.99 -5.72 13.11
CA THR A 40 -0.93 -4.43 13.78
C THR A 40 -0.83 -3.31 12.73
N VAL A 41 -1.03 -2.06 13.17
CA VAL A 41 -0.78 -0.87 12.35
C VAL A 41 0.65 -0.89 11.78
N LYS A 42 1.64 -1.32 12.58
CA LYS A 42 3.03 -1.46 12.12
C LYS A 42 3.18 -2.56 11.07
N ASP A 43 2.51 -3.69 11.22
CA ASP A 43 2.56 -4.79 10.24
C ASP A 43 1.93 -4.35 8.90
N CYS A 44 0.84 -3.60 8.94
CA CYS A 44 0.22 -3.00 7.77
C CYS A 44 1.17 -2.03 7.05
N LEU A 45 1.85 -1.14 7.79
CA LEU A 45 2.90 -0.27 7.23
C LEU A 45 4.05 -1.09 6.62
N ALA A 46 4.49 -2.15 7.29
CA ALA A 46 5.55 -3.04 6.82
C ALA A 46 5.20 -3.68 5.46
N HIS A 47 3.94 -4.11 5.29
CA HIS A 47 3.45 -4.58 4.00
C HIS A 47 3.48 -3.48 2.93
N MET A 48 2.94 -2.29 3.23
CA MET A 48 2.94 -1.16 2.28
C MET A 48 4.35 -0.79 1.78
N ILE A 49 5.37 -0.98 2.60
CA ILE A 49 6.78 -0.74 2.27
C ILE A 49 7.39 -1.94 1.55
N GLY A 50 7.03 -3.14 1.98
CA GLY A 50 7.55 -4.39 1.43
C GLY A 50 7.19 -4.61 -0.04
N VAL A 51 6.02 -4.14 -0.49
CA VAL A 51 5.60 -4.25 -1.90
C VAL A 51 6.55 -3.53 -2.86
N PRO A 52 6.84 -2.22 -2.70
CA PRO A 52 7.85 -1.56 -3.51
C PRO A 52 9.27 -2.13 -3.34
N GLU A 53 9.65 -2.60 -2.16
CA GLU A 53 10.94 -3.27 -1.96
C GLU A 53 11.06 -4.54 -2.80
N ASP A 54 10.04 -5.38 -2.79
CA ASP A 54 10.02 -6.61 -3.57
C ASP A 54 10.08 -6.31 -5.08
N ALA A 55 9.40 -5.26 -5.54
CA ALA A 55 9.48 -4.80 -6.92
C ALA A 55 10.88 -4.30 -7.30
N ILE A 56 11.55 -3.55 -6.41
CA ILE A 56 12.93 -3.08 -6.59
C ILE A 56 13.90 -4.26 -6.69
N ASN A 57 13.70 -5.29 -5.87
CA ASN A 57 14.59 -6.44 -5.74
C ASN A 57 14.21 -7.62 -6.67
N GLY A 58 13.14 -7.48 -7.47
CA GLY A 58 12.65 -8.54 -8.35
C GLY A 58 12.05 -9.75 -7.61
N GLN A 59 11.61 -9.58 -6.37
CA GLN A 59 11.07 -10.66 -5.50
C GLN A 59 9.54 -10.81 -5.69
N MET A 60 9.11 -11.02 -6.94
CA MET A 60 7.70 -11.02 -7.31
C MET A 60 7.06 -12.42 -7.38
N ASP A 61 7.79 -13.48 -6.99
CA ASP A 61 7.25 -14.84 -6.98
C ASP A 61 6.12 -14.99 -5.95
N GLY A 62 4.93 -15.37 -6.44
CA GLY A 62 3.73 -15.49 -5.63
C GLY A 62 3.08 -14.15 -5.27
N VAL A 63 3.33 -13.10 -6.04
CA VAL A 63 2.74 -11.76 -5.85
C VAL A 63 1.23 -11.84 -5.59
N ALA A 64 0.74 -11.04 -4.65
CA ALA A 64 -0.64 -10.97 -4.20
C ALA A 64 -1.19 -12.25 -3.53
N THR A 65 -0.33 -13.18 -3.09
CA THR A 65 -0.73 -14.28 -2.20
C THR A 65 -0.41 -13.96 -0.74
N ASP A 66 -1.12 -14.60 0.19
CA ASP A 66 -0.88 -14.46 1.63
C ASP A 66 0.57 -14.76 2.00
N ALA A 67 1.15 -15.80 1.40
CA ALA A 67 2.55 -16.19 1.65
C ALA A 67 3.56 -15.12 1.20
N TRP A 68 3.29 -14.41 0.09
CA TRP A 68 4.13 -13.30 -0.37
C TRP A 68 4.02 -12.10 0.57
N THR A 69 2.81 -11.74 0.94
CA THR A 69 2.51 -10.65 1.88
C THR A 69 3.12 -10.91 3.27
N ASP A 70 2.98 -12.14 3.77
CA ASP A 70 3.54 -12.52 5.07
C ASP A 70 5.07 -12.39 5.11
N ARG A 71 5.78 -12.75 4.02
CA ARG A 71 7.24 -12.54 3.95
C ARG A 71 7.66 -11.09 4.16
N GLN A 72 6.88 -10.12 3.66
CA GLN A 72 7.13 -8.69 3.83
C GLN A 72 6.98 -8.28 5.29
N VAL A 73 5.87 -8.70 5.91
CA VAL A 73 5.61 -8.43 7.33
C VAL A 73 6.68 -9.05 8.21
N GLN A 74 7.06 -10.32 7.99
CA GLN A 74 8.08 -11.01 8.78
C GLN A 74 9.46 -10.40 8.62
N ARG A 75 9.83 -9.97 7.41
CA ARG A 75 11.11 -9.28 7.15
C ARG A 75 11.27 -8.04 8.02
N HIS A 76 10.21 -7.27 8.20
CA HIS A 76 10.18 -6.02 8.95
C HIS A 76 9.73 -6.17 10.42
N LYS A 77 9.55 -7.39 10.90
CA LYS A 77 9.10 -7.63 12.28
C LYS A 77 10.00 -6.97 13.34
N PRO A 78 11.35 -7.01 13.21
CA PRO A 78 12.25 -6.38 14.18
C PRO A 78 12.30 -4.84 14.10
N ASP A 79 11.84 -4.25 12.98
CA ASP A 79 12.02 -2.83 12.71
C ASP A 79 11.05 -1.97 13.54
N SER A 80 11.51 -0.80 13.94
CA SER A 80 10.64 0.25 14.48
C SER A 80 9.87 0.98 13.36
N VAL A 81 8.83 1.73 13.70
CA VAL A 81 8.13 2.61 12.73
C VAL A 81 9.13 3.61 12.10
N SER A 82 10.10 4.11 12.86
CA SER A 82 11.13 5.02 12.35
C SER A 82 12.02 4.35 11.30
N ASP A 83 12.43 3.09 11.54
CA ASP A 83 13.25 2.32 10.60
C ASP A 83 12.49 2.04 9.31
N LEU A 84 11.21 1.64 9.43
CA LEU A 84 10.31 1.44 8.30
C LEU A 84 10.16 2.70 7.44
N LEU A 85 9.93 3.85 8.07
CA LEU A 85 9.80 5.11 7.35
C LEU A 85 11.10 5.54 6.68
N ALA A 86 12.26 5.29 7.32
CA ALA A 86 13.57 5.54 6.73
C ALA A 86 13.84 4.66 5.50
N ALA A 87 13.47 3.37 5.57
CA ALA A 87 13.56 2.45 4.44
C ALA A 87 12.66 2.90 3.28
N TRP A 88 11.42 3.32 3.57
CA TRP A 88 10.49 3.80 2.54
C TRP A 88 11.01 5.05 1.84
N GLU A 89 11.59 5.98 2.60
CA GLU A 89 12.19 7.20 2.06
C GLU A 89 13.41 6.89 1.17
N ALA A 90 14.28 5.99 1.62
CA ALA A 90 15.46 5.58 0.86
C ALA A 90 15.10 4.88 -0.47
N ASN A 91 14.03 4.08 -0.47
CA ASN A 91 13.57 3.34 -1.64
C ASN A 91 12.74 4.19 -2.64
N ALA A 92 12.19 5.33 -2.18
CA ALA A 92 11.28 6.14 -2.98
C ALA A 92 11.85 6.58 -4.34
N PRO A 93 13.08 7.10 -4.47
CA PRO A 93 13.61 7.52 -5.77
C PRO A 93 13.86 6.35 -6.72
N VAL A 94 14.20 5.17 -6.20
CA VAL A 94 14.40 3.97 -7.02
C VAL A 94 13.05 3.48 -7.53
N PHE A 95 12.06 3.38 -6.65
CA PHE A 95 10.73 2.92 -7.01
C PHE A 95 10.02 3.90 -7.97
N ALA A 96 10.23 5.21 -7.82
CA ALA A 96 9.70 6.21 -8.74
C ALA A 96 10.16 6.00 -10.21
N ASN A 97 11.31 5.36 -10.44
CA ASN A 97 11.77 4.98 -11.77
C ASN A 97 11.18 3.65 -12.28
N ILE A 98 10.67 2.82 -11.39
CA ILE A 98 10.06 1.51 -11.71
C ILE A 98 8.56 1.67 -11.96
N LEU A 99 7.88 2.39 -11.09
CA LEU A 99 6.43 2.53 -11.04
C LEU A 99 5.79 2.87 -12.39
N PRO A 100 6.30 3.82 -13.20
CA PRO A 100 5.72 4.14 -14.51
C PRO A 100 5.83 3.02 -15.55
N LYS A 101 6.67 2.01 -15.29
CA LYS A 101 6.91 0.87 -16.20
C LYS A 101 6.01 -0.32 -15.89
N ILE A 102 5.30 -0.28 -14.76
CA ILE A 102 4.36 -1.34 -14.39
C ILE A 102 3.15 -1.26 -15.32
N PRO A 103 2.71 -2.39 -15.92
CA PRO A 103 1.51 -2.43 -16.76
C PRO A 103 0.27 -1.93 -16.02
N GLN A 104 -0.62 -1.23 -16.71
CA GLN A 104 -1.80 -0.57 -16.12
C GLN A 104 -2.68 -1.44 -15.21
N PRO A 105 -3.06 -2.68 -15.56
CA PRO A 105 -3.86 -3.48 -14.64
C PRO A 105 -3.16 -3.72 -13.29
N VAL A 106 -1.85 -3.99 -13.32
CA VAL A 106 -1.04 -4.25 -12.11
C VAL A 106 -0.77 -2.96 -11.35
N LEU A 107 -0.52 -1.85 -12.07
CA LEU A 107 -0.31 -0.54 -11.47
C LEU A 107 -1.56 -0.06 -10.70
N SER A 108 -2.75 -0.23 -11.29
CA SER A 108 -4.00 0.12 -10.63
C SER A 108 -4.30 -0.79 -9.43
N GLN A 109 -3.98 -2.08 -9.53
CA GLN A 109 -4.08 -3.03 -8.41
C GLN A 109 -3.14 -2.66 -7.26
N PHE A 110 -1.90 -2.30 -7.57
CA PHE A 110 -0.94 -1.80 -6.58
C PHE A 110 -1.50 -0.56 -5.86
N MET A 111 -2.04 0.39 -6.62
CA MET A 111 -2.59 1.61 -6.02
C MET A 111 -3.83 1.32 -5.15
N PHE A 112 -4.68 0.37 -5.58
CA PHE A 112 -5.82 -0.10 -4.79
C PHE A 112 -5.38 -0.72 -3.47
N ASP A 113 -4.37 -1.58 -3.48
CA ASP A 113 -3.78 -2.20 -2.30
C ASP A 113 -3.26 -1.13 -1.32
N GLN A 114 -2.42 -0.23 -1.79
CA GLN A 114 -1.85 0.85 -0.98
C GLN A 114 -2.93 1.78 -0.38
N THR A 115 -3.97 2.07 -1.17
CA THR A 115 -5.09 2.90 -0.72
C THR A 115 -5.92 2.19 0.35
N THR A 116 -6.19 0.91 0.18
CA THR A 116 -6.91 0.09 1.14
C THR A 116 -6.19 0.12 2.49
N HIS A 117 -4.88 -0.11 2.50
CA HIS A 117 -4.09 -0.15 3.72
C HIS A 117 -3.87 1.23 4.36
N GLU A 118 -3.84 2.33 3.59
CA GLU A 118 -3.94 3.67 4.18
C GLU A 118 -5.22 3.80 5.01
N HIS A 119 -6.36 3.36 4.48
CA HIS A 119 -7.65 3.46 5.18
C HIS A 119 -7.77 2.48 6.34
N ASP A 120 -7.18 1.30 6.26
CA ASP A 120 -7.09 0.33 7.35
C ASP A 120 -6.32 0.90 8.54
N ILE A 121 -5.15 1.50 8.29
CA ILE A 121 -4.37 2.21 9.32
C ILE A 121 -5.18 3.35 9.93
N ARG A 122 -5.83 4.17 9.10
CA ARG A 122 -6.68 5.28 9.58
C ARG A 122 -7.84 4.81 10.44
N ALA A 123 -8.47 3.71 10.06
CA ALA A 123 -9.57 3.11 10.83
C ALA A 123 -9.08 2.61 12.20
N ALA A 124 -7.97 1.87 12.22
CA ALA A 124 -7.37 1.37 13.47
C ALA A 124 -6.97 2.49 14.44
N LEU A 125 -6.54 3.63 13.92
CA LEU A 125 -6.11 4.80 14.70
C LEU A 125 -7.27 5.76 15.04
N GLY A 126 -8.48 5.55 14.52
CA GLY A 126 -9.57 6.50 14.66
C GLY A 126 -9.30 7.87 14.03
N LYS A 127 -8.45 7.92 12.99
CA LYS A 127 -8.03 9.14 12.29
C LYS A 127 -8.52 9.15 10.83
N PRO A 128 -9.84 9.28 10.58
CA PRO A 128 -10.38 9.30 9.21
C PRO A 128 -9.77 10.45 8.39
N GLY A 129 -9.67 10.26 7.07
CA GLY A 129 -9.13 11.25 6.15
C GLY A 129 -8.87 10.67 4.75
N ALA A 130 -8.28 11.46 3.87
CA ALA A 130 -7.87 11.09 2.51
C ALA A 130 -8.99 10.55 1.58
N ARG A 131 -10.27 10.70 1.94
CA ARG A 131 -11.41 10.16 1.18
C ARG A 131 -11.65 10.84 -0.17
N GLU A 132 -11.13 12.04 -0.35
CA GLU A 132 -11.23 12.81 -1.59
C GLU A 132 -9.91 12.80 -2.37
N SER A 133 -8.97 11.92 -1.99
CA SER A 133 -7.68 11.81 -2.67
C SER A 133 -7.84 11.17 -4.06
N ILE A 134 -6.95 11.53 -4.98
CA ILE A 134 -6.91 10.92 -6.30
C ILE A 134 -6.65 9.39 -6.22
N ALA A 135 -6.02 8.92 -5.15
CA ALA A 135 -5.82 7.50 -4.88
C ALA A 135 -7.14 6.72 -4.77
N ILE A 136 -8.18 7.31 -4.17
CA ILE A 136 -9.53 6.72 -4.13
C ILE A 136 -10.10 6.57 -5.54
N ALA A 137 -10.01 7.60 -6.38
CA ALA A 137 -10.53 7.54 -7.75
C ALA A 137 -9.81 6.48 -8.61
N VAL A 138 -8.48 6.27 -8.38
CA VAL A 138 -7.74 5.18 -9.03
C VAL A 138 -8.27 3.82 -8.57
N SER A 139 -8.48 3.67 -7.27
CA SER A 139 -8.95 2.44 -6.64
C SER A 139 -10.37 2.07 -7.07
N GLU A 140 -11.26 3.05 -7.14
CA GLU A 140 -12.63 2.88 -7.65
C GLU A 140 -12.61 2.43 -9.12
N GLY A 141 -11.78 3.04 -9.96
CA GLY A 141 -11.60 2.63 -11.36
C GLY A 141 -11.17 1.18 -11.49
N PHE A 142 -10.20 0.74 -10.67
CA PHE A 142 -9.74 -0.65 -10.65
C PHE A 142 -10.87 -1.63 -10.27
N ILE A 143 -11.65 -1.31 -9.24
CA ILE A 143 -12.79 -2.14 -8.80
C ILE A 143 -13.85 -2.23 -9.92
N CYS A 144 -14.25 -1.10 -10.50
CA CYS A 144 -15.24 -1.06 -11.56
C CYS A 144 -14.82 -1.88 -12.78
N ASP A 145 -13.56 -1.76 -13.21
CA ASP A 145 -13.00 -2.52 -14.32
C ASP A 145 -12.94 -4.02 -14.01
N SER A 146 -12.63 -4.39 -12.78
CA SER A 146 -12.57 -5.78 -12.33
C SER A 146 -13.97 -6.40 -12.29
N LEU A 147 -14.96 -5.70 -11.77
CA LEU A 147 -16.35 -6.15 -11.73
C LEU A 147 -16.92 -6.29 -13.14
N SER A 148 -16.63 -5.34 -14.04
CA SER A 148 -17.09 -5.38 -15.42
C SER A 148 -16.58 -6.62 -16.16
N ARG A 149 -15.30 -6.98 -15.97
CA ARG A 149 -14.71 -8.20 -16.56
C ARG A 149 -15.32 -9.49 -16.03
N ASN A 150 -15.69 -9.53 -14.76
CA ASN A 150 -16.26 -10.70 -14.10
C ASN A 150 -17.78 -10.83 -14.33
N SER A 151 -18.43 -9.81 -14.88
CA SER A 151 -19.88 -9.78 -15.14
C SER A 151 -20.23 -10.06 -16.59
N ASP A 152 -19.25 -10.35 -17.46
CA ASP A 152 -19.50 -10.70 -18.85
C ASP A 152 -20.02 -12.15 -18.92
N PRO A 153 -21.29 -12.37 -19.31
CA PRO A 153 -21.92 -13.72 -19.35
C PRO A 153 -21.39 -14.60 -20.49
N ALA A 154 -20.36 -14.17 -21.22
CA ALA A 154 -19.78 -14.88 -22.36
C ALA A 154 -18.55 -15.73 -22.01
N ILE A 155 -18.24 -15.93 -20.70
CA ILE A 155 -17.20 -16.84 -20.25
C ILE A 155 -17.80 -17.99 -19.46
#